data_50c32c5fd9da87ce2a00f3d0c66c1611
#
_entry.id   50c32c5fd9da87ce2a00f3d0c66c1611
#
_cell.length_a   1.000
_cell.length_b   1.000
_cell.length_c   1.000
_cell.angle_alpha   90.00
_cell.angle_beta   90.00
_cell.angle_gamma   90.00
#
_symmetry.space_group_name_H-M   'P 1'
#
loop_
_entity.id
_entity.type
_entity.pdbx_description
1 polymer ?
#
loop_
_entity_poly.entity_id
_entity_poly.type
_entity_poly.pdbx_seq_one_letter_code
_entity_poly.pdbx_strand_id
1 'polypeptide(L)'
;RRSSDLINNIAKAYGGYSVFAGVGERTREGNDFYHEMGESKVLDKVAMVFGQMNEPPGNRLRVALTGLTMAEAFRDEGRDILLFIDNIYRFTLAGTEVSALLGRMPSAVGYQPTLAEEMGKLQERIASTKVGSITSIQAVYVPADDLTDPSPATTFGHLDATVVLSRDIAAL
;
A
#
# COMPACT_ATOMS: atom_id res chain seq x y z
N ARG A 1 8.30 -3.17 -10.92
CA ARG A 1 8.63 -2.14 -11.92
C ARG A 1 7.38 -1.49 -12.53
N ARG A 2 6.34 -2.27 -12.88
CA ARG A 2 5.12 -1.73 -13.52
C ARG A 2 4.21 -0.94 -12.56
N SER A 3 4.15 -1.30 -11.28
CA SER A 3 3.38 -0.53 -10.28
C SER A 3 4.03 0.82 -10.00
N SER A 4 5.36 0.86 -9.85
CA SER A 4 6.09 2.12 -9.64
C SER A 4 5.99 3.06 -10.84
N ASP A 5 6.04 2.55 -12.06
CA ASP A 5 5.84 3.35 -13.28
C ASP A 5 4.44 4.00 -13.33
N LEU A 6 3.40 3.23 -12.95
CA LEU A 6 2.04 3.74 -12.87
C LEU A 6 1.90 4.84 -11.81
N ILE A 7 2.44 4.60 -10.62
CA ILE A 7 2.42 5.55 -9.51
C ILE A 7 3.12 6.86 -9.91
N ASN A 8 4.31 6.75 -10.52
CA ASN A 8 5.07 7.90 -10.99
C ASN A 8 4.28 8.74 -12.03
N ASN A 9 3.65 8.08 -12.99
CA ASN A 9 2.84 8.75 -14.00
C ASN A 9 1.62 9.45 -13.40
N ILE A 10 0.96 8.83 -12.44
CA ILE A 10 -0.21 9.44 -11.77
C ILE A 10 0.23 10.61 -10.90
N ALA A 11 1.31 10.50 -10.15
CA ALA A 11 1.84 11.57 -9.32
C ALA A 11 2.24 12.80 -10.16
N LYS A 12 2.84 12.59 -11.34
CA LYS A 12 3.16 13.66 -12.29
C LYS A 12 1.91 14.34 -12.85
N ALA A 13 0.90 13.55 -13.23
CA ALA A 13 -0.32 14.07 -13.85
C ALA A 13 -1.20 14.80 -12.83
N TYR A 14 -1.23 14.36 -11.58
CA TYR A 14 -2.09 14.92 -10.55
C TYR A 14 -1.65 16.33 -10.11
N GLY A 15 -0.36 16.58 -10.00
CA GLY A 15 0.18 17.90 -9.63
C GLY A 15 -0.08 18.35 -8.18
N GLY A 16 -0.75 17.52 -7.36
CA GLY A 16 -1.05 17.76 -5.94
C GLY A 16 -0.10 17.02 -5.02
N TYR A 17 -0.41 17.04 -3.72
CA TYR A 17 0.38 16.34 -2.71
C TYR A 17 0.04 14.85 -2.68
N SER A 18 1.06 14.02 -2.50
CA SER A 18 0.95 12.56 -2.45
C SER A 18 1.74 12.01 -1.27
N VAL A 19 1.29 10.90 -0.74
CA VAL A 19 2.03 10.10 0.24
C VAL A 19 2.27 8.72 -0.35
N PHE A 20 3.50 8.26 -0.30
CA PHE A 20 3.89 6.93 -0.77
C PHE A 20 4.32 6.08 0.42
N ALA A 21 3.67 4.94 0.61
CA ALA A 21 4.02 3.93 1.60
C ALA A 21 4.54 2.68 0.90
N GLY A 22 5.85 2.46 0.97
CA GLY A 22 6.52 1.27 0.45
C GLY A 22 6.59 0.18 1.53
N VAL A 23 5.73 -0.82 1.42
CA VAL A 23 5.60 -1.90 2.41
C VAL A 23 6.39 -3.12 1.96
N GLY A 24 7.46 -3.44 2.65
CA GLY A 24 8.27 -4.62 2.38
C GLY A 24 8.99 -4.58 1.02
N GLU A 25 9.26 -3.39 0.49
CA GLU A 25 9.98 -3.21 -0.77
C GLU A 25 11.47 -3.53 -0.63
N ARG A 26 12.12 -3.81 -1.76
CA ARG A 26 13.57 -3.93 -1.81
C ARG A 26 14.19 -2.55 -1.65
N THR A 27 15.28 -2.45 -0.90
CA THR A 27 16.01 -1.20 -0.68
C THR A 27 16.40 -0.52 -2.00
N ARG A 28 16.82 -1.29 -3.00
CA ARG A 28 17.15 -0.76 -4.33
C ARG A 28 15.95 -0.13 -5.01
N GLU A 29 14.80 -0.80 -4.98
CA GLU A 29 13.57 -0.28 -5.62
C GLU A 29 13.10 1.03 -4.96
N GLY A 30 13.18 1.12 -3.63
CA GLY A 30 12.88 2.36 -2.91
C GLY A 30 13.84 3.49 -3.25
N ASN A 31 15.13 3.20 -3.38
CA ASN A 31 16.13 4.17 -3.79
C ASN A 31 15.92 4.64 -5.23
N ASP A 32 15.67 3.73 -6.16
CA ASP A 32 15.39 4.05 -7.56
C ASP A 32 14.15 4.94 -7.67
N PHE A 33 13.09 4.61 -6.93
CA PHE A 33 11.86 5.41 -6.89
C PHE A 33 12.08 6.83 -6.37
N TYR A 34 12.90 6.97 -5.32
CA TYR A 34 13.27 8.30 -4.79
C TYR A 34 13.97 9.15 -5.85
N HIS A 35 14.93 8.58 -6.58
CA HIS A 35 15.65 9.28 -7.64
C HIS A 35 14.73 9.63 -8.82
N GLU A 36 13.86 8.71 -9.25
CA GLU A 36 12.87 8.97 -10.31
C GLU A 36 11.94 10.14 -9.94
N MET A 37 11.50 10.23 -8.68
CA MET A 37 10.68 11.35 -8.22
C MET A 37 11.45 12.66 -8.23
N GLY A 38 12.74 12.64 -7.91
CA GLY A 38 13.63 13.80 -7.99
C GLY A 38 13.82 14.29 -9.43
N GLU A 39 14.11 13.38 -10.37
CA GLU A 39 14.25 13.69 -11.79
C GLU A 39 12.95 14.22 -12.40
N SER A 40 11.82 13.73 -11.94
CA SER A 40 10.49 14.15 -12.38
C SER A 40 10.03 15.47 -11.77
N LYS A 41 10.82 16.06 -10.87
CA LYS A 41 10.54 17.33 -10.17
C LYS A 41 9.22 17.32 -9.38
N VAL A 42 8.83 16.17 -8.85
CA VAL A 42 7.64 16.01 -7.97
C VAL A 42 8.01 15.66 -6.54
N LEU A 43 9.28 15.53 -6.22
CA LEU A 43 9.78 15.13 -4.91
C LEU A 43 9.34 16.08 -3.78
N ASP A 44 9.21 17.37 -4.06
CA ASP A 44 8.75 18.39 -3.14
C ASP A 44 7.26 18.26 -2.76
N LYS A 45 6.51 17.48 -3.53
CA LYS A 45 5.07 17.22 -3.35
C LYS A 45 4.75 15.81 -2.89
N VAL A 46 5.76 14.98 -2.66
CA VAL A 46 5.60 13.59 -2.27
C VAL A 46 6.29 13.33 -0.94
N ALA A 47 5.53 12.89 0.06
CA ALA A 47 6.08 12.34 1.29
C ALA A 47 6.22 10.82 1.13
N MET A 48 7.39 10.29 1.42
CA MET A 48 7.68 8.86 1.27
C MET A 48 8.00 8.24 2.62
N VAL A 49 7.44 7.06 2.86
CA VAL A 49 7.76 6.25 4.02
C VAL A 49 7.99 4.81 3.58
N PHE A 50 9.11 4.23 4.00
CA PHE A 50 9.52 2.89 3.60
C PHE A 50 9.70 1.98 4.80
N GLY A 51 9.13 0.78 4.74
CA GLY A 51 9.50 -0.35 5.58
C GLY A 51 10.06 -1.44 4.69
N GLN A 52 11.38 -1.54 4.60
CA GLN A 52 12.08 -2.40 3.65
C GLN A 52 11.96 -3.88 4.02
N MET A 53 12.29 -4.79 3.10
CA MET A 53 12.23 -6.24 3.30
C MET A 53 13.10 -6.73 4.45
N ASN A 54 14.22 -6.06 4.73
CA ASN A 54 15.15 -6.38 5.79
C ASN A 54 14.72 -5.87 7.18
N GLU A 55 13.67 -5.07 7.24
CA GLU A 55 13.13 -4.57 8.50
C GLU A 55 12.38 -5.67 9.28
N PRO A 56 12.33 -5.59 10.62
CA PRO A 56 11.49 -6.47 11.41
C PRO A 56 10.02 -6.43 10.99
N PRO A 57 9.27 -7.54 11.16
CA PRO A 57 7.87 -7.59 10.71
C PRO A 57 6.98 -6.53 11.36
N GLY A 58 7.26 -6.13 12.59
CA GLY A 58 6.53 -5.04 13.25
C GLY A 58 6.68 -3.70 12.53
N ASN A 59 7.87 -3.39 12.03
CA ASN A 59 8.12 -2.17 11.25
C ASN A 59 7.40 -2.22 9.91
N ARG A 60 7.49 -3.35 9.20
CA ARG A 60 6.79 -3.56 7.92
C ARG A 60 5.27 -3.49 8.06
N LEU A 61 4.73 -3.97 9.18
CA LEU A 61 3.31 -3.86 9.48
C LEU A 61 2.87 -2.40 9.74
N ARG A 62 3.73 -1.63 10.42
CA ARG A 62 3.41 -0.25 10.83
C ARG A 62 3.61 0.79 9.73
N VAL A 63 4.44 0.52 8.73
CA VAL A 63 4.77 1.52 7.69
C VAL A 63 3.54 1.98 6.91
N ALA A 64 2.62 1.09 6.58
CA ALA A 64 1.38 1.45 5.89
C ALA A 64 0.50 2.37 6.75
N LEU A 65 0.39 2.09 8.03
CA LEU A 65 -0.33 2.93 9.00
C LEU A 65 0.36 4.30 9.18
N THR A 66 1.67 4.34 9.16
CA THR A 66 2.44 5.59 9.21
C THR A 66 2.15 6.47 8.00
N GLY A 67 2.20 5.90 6.79
CA GLY A 67 1.84 6.61 5.56
C GLY A 67 0.40 7.12 5.59
N LEU A 68 -0.53 6.31 6.06
CA LEU A 68 -1.93 6.72 6.23
C LEU A 68 -2.08 7.88 7.21
N THR A 69 -1.37 7.85 8.34
CA THR A 69 -1.40 8.94 9.33
C THR A 69 -0.88 10.25 8.73
N MET A 70 0.17 10.20 7.91
CA MET A 70 0.65 11.37 7.18
C MET A 70 -0.40 11.89 6.19
N ALA A 71 -1.05 11.01 5.46
CA ALA A 71 -2.13 11.38 4.54
C ALA A 71 -3.32 12.00 5.26
N GLU A 72 -3.70 11.47 6.42
CA GLU A 72 -4.75 12.02 7.26
C GLU A 72 -4.41 13.43 7.77
N ALA A 73 -3.16 13.67 8.17
CA ALA A 73 -2.72 15.00 8.61
C ALA A 73 -2.85 16.04 7.48
N PHE A 74 -2.42 15.71 6.27
CA PHE A 74 -2.57 16.60 5.11
C PHE A 74 -4.04 16.80 4.71
N ARG A 75 -4.86 15.76 4.78
CA ARG A 75 -6.30 15.87 4.52
C ARG A 75 -6.96 16.83 5.49
N ASP A 76 -6.63 16.75 6.78
CA ASP A 76 -7.22 17.58 7.84
C ASP A 76 -6.82 19.06 7.72
N GLU A 77 -5.74 19.35 7.00
CA GLU A 77 -5.37 20.71 6.57
C GLU A 77 -6.23 21.23 5.39
N GLY A 78 -7.19 20.47 4.92
CA GLY A 78 -8.07 20.85 3.81
C GLY A 78 -7.54 20.51 2.43
N ARG A 79 -6.66 19.50 2.32
CA ARG A 79 -6.05 19.08 1.06
C ARG A 79 -6.70 17.80 0.52
N ASP A 80 -6.66 17.64 -0.79
CA ASP A 80 -6.95 16.39 -1.46
C ASP A 80 -5.65 15.64 -1.68
N ILE A 81 -5.52 14.46 -1.09
CA ILE A 81 -4.27 13.69 -1.03
C ILE A 81 -4.41 12.38 -1.80
N LEU A 82 -3.38 12.05 -2.57
CA LEU A 82 -3.19 10.72 -3.12
C LEU A 82 -2.33 9.89 -2.15
N LEU A 83 -2.84 8.75 -1.75
CA LEU A 83 -2.12 7.77 -0.94
C LEU A 83 -1.78 6.55 -1.81
N PHE A 84 -0.50 6.28 -1.98
CA PHE A 84 -0.02 5.09 -2.66
C PHE A 84 0.47 4.07 -1.64
N ILE A 85 0.03 2.83 -1.75
CA ILE A 85 0.51 1.71 -0.93
C ILE A 85 1.06 0.63 -1.88
N ASP A 86 2.33 0.40 -1.83
CA ASP A 86 3.00 -0.65 -2.58
C ASP A 86 3.84 -1.51 -1.64
N ASN A 87 3.44 -2.66 -1.25
CA ASN A 87 2.35 -3.51 -1.72
C ASN A 87 1.48 -3.93 -0.53
N ILE A 88 0.17 -3.88 -0.66
CA ILE A 88 -0.75 -4.23 0.44
C ILE A 88 -0.67 -5.71 0.86
N TYR A 89 -0.31 -6.61 -0.06
CA TYR A 89 -0.08 -8.02 0.28
C TYR A 89 1.06 -8.20 1.30
N ARG A 90 2.09 -7.38 1.23
CA ARG A 90 3.21 -7.43 2.17
C ARG A 90 2.84 -6.92 3.56
N PHE A 91 1.87 -6.03 3.66
CA PHE A 91 1.23 -5.69 4.93
C PHE A 91 0.58 -6.92 5.57
N THR A 92 -0.15 -7.70 4.79
CA THR A 92 -0.73 -8.98 5.23
C THR A 92 0.34 -9.96 5.69
N LEU A 93 1.42 -10.14 4.92
CA LEU A 93 2.52 -11.05 5.30
C LEU A 93 3.22 -10.61 6.58
N ALA A 94 3.45 -9.32 6.77
CA ALA A 94 4.04 -8.80 8.00
C ALA A 94 3.12 -9.07 9.21
N GLY A 95 1.82 -8.94 9.04
CA GLY A 95 0.84 -9.32 10.05
C GLY A 95 0.85 -10.83 10.36
N THR A 96 1.02 -11.68 9.36
CA THR A 96 1.17 -13.12 9.53
C THR A 96 2.42 -13.46 10.35
N GLU A 97 3.54 -12.84 10.05
CA GLU A 97 4.79 -13.05 10.79
C GLU A 97 4.66 -12.60 12.26
N VAL A 98 4.07 -11.44 12.52
CA VAL A 98 3.80 -10.95 13.88
C VAL A 98 2.90 -11.91 14.64
N SER A 99 1.83 -12.39 14.01
CA SER A 99 0.90 -13.35 14.59
C SER A 99 1.59 -14.67 14.97
N ALA A 100 2.48 -15.16 14.11
CA ALA A 100 3.28 -16.35 14.37
C ALA A 100 4.24 -16.15 15.57
N LEU A 101 4.90 -15.00 15.66
CA LEU A 101 5.75 -14.64 16.79
C LEU A 101 4.99 -14.56 18.11
N LEU A 102 3.72 -14.17 18.06
CA LEU A 102 2.84 -14.14 19.24
C LEU A 102 2.22 -15.50 19.57
N GLY A 103 2.56 -16.54 18.83
CA GLY A 103 2.07 -17.91 19.05
C GLY A 103 0.58 -18.11 18.77
N ARG A 104 -0.03 -17.25 17.95
CA ARG A 104 -1.43 -17.39 17.55
C ARG A 104 -1.60 -18.55 16.57
N MET A 105 -2.69 -19.30 16.72
CA MET A 105 -3.01 -20.39 15.78
C MET A 105 -3.39 -19.80 14.42
N PRO A 106 -2.73 -20.21 13.31
CA PRO A 106 -3.06 -19.71 11.98
C PRO A 106 -4.46 -20.17 11.54
N SER A 107 -5.07 -19.42 10.64
CA SER A 107 -6.29 -19.81 9.95
C SER A 107 -6.06 -21.00 9.00
N ALA A 108 -7.12 -21.51 8.39
CA ALA A 108 -7.07 -22.69 7.51
C ALA A 108 -6.11 -22.55 6.31
N VAL A 109 -5.79 -21.34 5.89
CA VAL A 109 -4.88 -21.05 4.75
C VAL A 109 -3.50 -20.53 5.23
N GLY A 110 -3.26 -20.52 6.54
CA GLY A 110 -1.99 -20.11 7.12
C GLY A 110 -1.86 -18.62 7.44
N TYR A 111 -2.86 -17.80 7.09
CA TYR A 111 -2.89 -16.40 7.47
C TYR A 111 -3.27 -16.21 8.95
N GLN A 112 -3.00 -15.04 9.50
CA GLN A 112 -3.41 -14.67 10.85
C GLN A 112 -4.94 -14.69 11.00
N PRO A 113 -5.47 -15.10 12.17
CA PRO A 113 -6.91 -15.10 12.41
C PRO A 113 -7.51 -13.69 12.44
N THR A 114 -6.68 -12.68 12.65
CA THR A 114 -7.03 -11.25 12.72
C THR A 114 -6.89 -10.52 11.38
N LEU A 115 -6.73 -11.23 10.26
CA LEU A 115 -6.50 -10.63 8.93
C LEU A 115 -7.57 -9.60 8.55
N ALA A 116 -8.84 -9.95 8.69
CA ALA A 116 -9.94 -9.05 8.33
C ALA A 116 -9.98 -7.80 9.23
N GLU A 117 -9.68 -7.96 10.52
CA GLU A 117 -9.63 -6.86 11.46
C GLU A 117 -8.46 -5.91 11.17
N GLU A 118 -7.26 -6.46 10.92
CA GLU A 118 -6.07 -5.66 10.59
C GLU A 118 -6.25 -4.90 9.28
N MET A 119 -6.80 -5.57 8.26
CA MET A 119 -7.11 -4.94 6.98
C MET A 119 -8.19 -3.86 7.14
N GLY A 120 -9.23 -4.13 7.89
CA GLY A 120 -10.30 -3.18 8.19
C GLY A 120 -9.77 -1.93 8.90
N LYS A 121 -8.92 -2.08 9.91
CA LYS A 121 -8.28 -0.96 10.61
C LYS A 121 -7.47 -0.04 9.69
N LEU A 122 -6.85 -0.59 8.67
CA LEU A 122 -6.13 0.21 7.66
C LEU A 122 -7.11 0.85 6.67
N GLN A 123 -7.96 0.05 6.04
CA GLN A 123 -8.79 0.47 4.91
C GLN A 123 -9.91 1.44 5.32
N GLU A 124 -10.54 1.23 6.47
CA GLU A 124 -11.64 2.08 6.95
C GLU A 124 -11.19 3.50 7.36
N ARG A 125 -9.89 3.69 7.61
CA ARG A 125 -9.32 5.03 7.86
C ARG A 125 -9.10 5.83 6.58
N ILE A 126 -9.07 5.18 5.42
CA ILE A 126 -8.94 5.85 4.12
C ILE A 126 -10.32 6.42 3.76
N ALA A 127 -10.58 7.63 4.22
CA ALA A 127 -11.87 8.26 4.08
C ALA A 127 -11.75 9.76 3.79
N SER A 128 -12.70 10.28 3.01
CA SER A 128 -12.85 11.71 2.79
C SER A 128 -13.63 12.34 3.94
N THR A 129 -13.28 13.58 4.26
CA THR A 129 -13.96 14.40 5.26
C THR A 129 -14.63 15.61 4.61
N LYS A 130 -15.24 16.46 5.42
CA LYS A 130 -15.85 17.71 4.91
C LYS A 130 -14.81 18.74 4.43
N VAL A 131 -13.55 18.60 4.86
CA VAL A 131 -12.48 19.58 4.59
C VAL A 131 -11.48 19.10 3.56
N GLY A 132 -11.32 17.80 3.36
CA GLY A 132 -10.36 17.22 2.42
C GLY A 132 -10.68 15.78 2.08
N SER A 133 -9.91 15.21 1.15
CA SER A 133 -10.10 13.84 0.68
C SER A 133 -8.81 13.03 0.65
N ILE A 134 -8.94 11.71 0.78
CA ILE A 134 -7.87 10.75 0.51
C ILE A 134 -8.35 9.83 -0.61
N THR A 135 -7.63 9.83 -1.71
CA THR A 135 -7.79 8.83 -2.78
C THR A 135 -6.61 7.87 -2.68
N SER A 136 -6.88 6.58 -2.53
CA SER A 136 -5.82 5.57 -2.46
C SER A 136 -5.66 4.80 -3.74
N ILE A 137 -4.40 4.51 -4.08
CA ILE A 137 -4.02 3.57 -5.14
C ILE A 137 -3.14 2.52 -4.50
N GLN A 138 -3.62 1.29 -4.52
CA GLN A 138 -2.98 0.19 -3.81
C GLN A 138 -2.56 -0.89 -4.81
N ALA A 139 -1.29 -1.26 -4.78
CA ALA A 139 -0.82 -2.42 -5.50
C ALA A 139 -1.14 -3.66 -4.67
N VAL A 140 -1.82 -4.61 -5.29
CA VAL A 140 -2.22 -5.87 -4.66
C VAL A 140 -1.56 -7.02 -5.40
N TYR A 141 -0.63 -7.71 -4.74
CA TYR A 141 -0.09 -8.95 -5.25
C TYR A 141 -1.08 -10.09 -5.00
N VAL A 142 -1.36 -10.86 -6.04
CA VAL A 142 -2.28 -12.01 -5.99
C VAL A 142 -1.46 -13.30 -6.04
N PRO A 143 -1.35 -14.06 -4.94
CA PRO A 143 -0.59 -15.30 -4.91
C PRO A 143 -1.15 -16.32 -5.91
N ALA A 144 -0.28 -16.91 -6.73
CA ALA A 144 -0.61 -17.91 -7.72
C ALA A 144 -1.76 -17.53 -8.70
N ASP A 145 -1.95 -16.22 -8.91
CA ASP A 145 -3.07 -15.66 -9.71
C ASP A 145 -4.47 -16.06 -9.17
N ASP A 146 -4.56 -16.47 -7.90
CA ASP A 146 -5.79 -16.86 -7.23
C ASP A 146 -6.48 -15.68 -6.54
N LEU A 147 -7.46 -15.09 -7.19
CA LEU A 147 -8.25 -13.98 -6.65
C LEU A 147 -9.12 -14.37 -5.44
N THR A 148 -9.27 -15.65 -5.18
CA THR A 148 -10.02 -16.18 -4.03
C THR A 148 -9.15 -16.37 -2.78
N ASP A 149 -7.84 -16.18 -2.90
CA ASP A 149 -6.94 -16.18 -1.74
C ASP A 149 -7.43 -15.17 -0.70
N PRO A 150 -7.42 -15.50 0.61
CA PRO A 150 -7.97 -14.64 1.66
C PRO A 150 -7.40 -13.23 1.70
N SER A 151 -6.14 -13.04 1.33
CA SER A 151 -5.51 -11.71 1.36
C SER A 151 -6.08 -10.77 0.30
N PRO A 152 -6.03 -11.08 -1.01
CA PRO A 152 -6.66 -10.24 -2.01
C PRO A 152 -8.18 -10.17 -1.85
N ALA A 153 -8.85 -11.26 -1.53
CA ALA A 153 -10.30 -11.29 -1.34
C ALA A 153 -10.76 -10.33 -0.24
N THR A 154 -10.08 -10.32 0.91
CA THR A 154 -10.37 -9.38 2.00
C THR A 154 -10.09 -7.94 1.60
N THR A 155 -8.99 -7.71 0.88
CA THR A 155 -8.62 -6.38 0.39
C THR A 155 -9.67 -5.83 -0.58
N PHE A 156 -10.10 -6.64 -1.56
CA PHE A 156 -11.08 -6.21 -2.56
C PHE A 156 -12.42 -5.80 -1.97
N GLY A 157 -12.81 -6.39 -0.84
CA GLY A 157 -14.03 -5.99 -0.13
C GLY A 157 -14.04 -4.54 0.37
N HIS A 158 -12.88 -3.91 0.49
CA HIS A 158 -12.71 -2.52 0.93
C HIS A 158 -12.45 -1.52 -0.22
N LEU A 159 -12.26 -2.01 -1.45
CA LEU A 159 -11.91 -1.17 -2.59
C LEU A 159 -13.16 -0.76 -3.40
N ASP A 160 -13.21 0.49 -3.83
CA ASP A 160 -14.30 1.01 -4.67
C ASP A 160 -14.16 0.58 -6.13
N ALA A 161 -12.92 0.40 -6.59
CA ALA A 161 -12.61 -0.02 -7.96
C ALA A 161 -11.40 -0.95 -7.99
N THR A 162 -11.40 -1.87 -8.94
CA THR A 162 -10.32 -2.84 -9.10
C THR A 162 -9.92 -2.96 -10.57
N VAL A 163 -8.62 -2.93 -10.85
CA VAL A 163 -8.03 -3.18 -12.16
C VAL A 163 -7.15 -4.42 -12.06
N VAL A 164 -7.49 -5.45 -12.83
CA VAL A 164 -6.72 -6.70 -12.87
C VAL A 164 -5.75 -6.66 -14.06
N LEU A 165 -4.46 -6.82 -13.78
CA LEU A 165 -3.43 -6.92 -14.80
C LEU A 165 -3.40 -8.34 -15.38
N SER A 166 -3.59 -8.49 -16.68
CA SER A 166 -3.55 -9.77 -17.36
C SER A 166 -2.17 -10.03 -17.98
N ARG A 167 -1.64 -11.24 -17.77
CA ARG A 167 -0.39 -11.68 -18.43
C ARG A 167 -0.59 -11.87 -19.92
N ASP A 168 -1.76 -12.35 -20.34
CA ASP A 168 -2.08 -12.59 -21.75
C ASP A 168 -2.09 -11.28 -22.53
N ILE A 169 -2.66 -10.23 -21.96
CA ILE A 169 -2.64 -8.89 -22.56
C ILE A 169 -1.22 -8.31 -22.57
N ALA A 170 -0.42 -8.57 -21.55
CA ALA A 170 0.94 -8.07 -21.47
C ALA A 170 1.91 -8.77 -22.41
N ALA A 171 1.55 -9.91 -22.97
CA ALA A 171 2.34 -10.69 -23.92
C ALA A 171 2.08 -10.28 -25.39
N LEU A 172 1.09 -9.44 -25.65
CA LEU A 172 0.79 -8.86 -26.95
C LEU A 172 1.69 -7.64 -27.24
#